data_083c9e3216cbd8c16dce5a669daf664b
#
_entry.id   083c9e3216cbd8c16dce5a669daf664b
#
_cell.length_a   1.000
_cell.length_b   1.000
_cell.length_c   1.000
_cell.angle_alpha   90.00
_cell.angle_beta   90.00
_cell.angle_gamma   90.00
#
_symmetry.space_group_name_H-M   'P 1'
#
loop_
_entity.id
_entity.type
_entity.pdbx_description
1 polymer ?
#
loop_
_entity_poly.entity_id
_entity_poly.type
_entity_poly.pdbx_seq_one_letter_code
_entity_poly.pdbx_strand_id
1 'polypeptide(L)'
;MKFILVLMSSIILSVASAQTNILAGLTYLVKEPVTKTDDAPLLIMLHGYGSNAQDLFGLAQFMPSRFRVISVQAPITLAKGSYAWYHLDMSGGKPKYTYSEAEQSRKLIAQFIAEAKLKFKSNQVHLLGFSQGAIMSYSVAFTQPEKVKSITALSGRVLQEVSTSIKTSVALQQLKVFVGHGTTDNVLPITYGKEAQAICTRLKVKLTYTEYPMGHEINQTELNDILVWLDNM
;
A
#
# COMPACT_ATOMS: atom_id res chain seq x y z
N MET A 1 15.83 -61.63 15.55
CA MET A 1 15.86 -60.18 15.76
C MET A 1 15.62 -59.51 14.40
N LYS A 2 14.43 -58.94 14.19
CA LYS A 2 14.11 -58.20 12.95
C LYS A 2 14.40 -56.72 13.21
N PHE A 3 15.33 -56.16 12.46
CA PHE A 3 15.59 -54.70 12.46
C PHE A 3 14.56 -54.01 11.60
N ILE A 4 13.74 -53.14 12.22
CA ILE A 4 12.83 -52.25 11.51
C ILE A 4 13.62 -50.98 11.18
N LEU A 5 13.87 -50.75 9.89
CA LEU A 5 14.47 -49.54 9.36
C LEU A 5 13.36 -48.47 9.25
N VAL A 6 13.38 -47.49 10.16
CA VAL A 6 12.50 -46.32 10.07
C VAL A 6 13.12 -45.32 9.10
N LEU A 7 12.53 -45.21 7.89
CA LEU A 7 12.86 -44.12 6.95
C LEU A 7 12.25 -42.83 7.48
N MET A 8 13.07 -41.96 8.05
CA MET A 8 12.69 -40.57 8.30
C MET A 8 12.68 -39.79 6.94
N SER A 9 11.47 -39.56 6.40
CA SER A 9 11.27 -38.68 5.27
C SER A 9 11.40 -37.24 5.75
N SER A 10 12.56 -36.62 5.48
CA SER A 10 12.75 -35.18 5.70
C SER A 10 11.95 -34.41 4.65
N ILE A 11 10.86 -33.83 5.07
CA ILE A 11 10.12 -32.84 4.26
C ILE A 11 10.99 -31.58 4.20
N ILE A 12 11.72 -31.41 3.11
CA ILE A 12 12.40 -30.16 2.79
C ILE A 12 11.30 -29.16 2.38
N LEU A 13 10.86 -28.31 3.33
CA LEU A 13 10.13 -27.11 2.97
C LEU A 13 11.09 -26.20 2.19
N SER A 14 10.96 -26.20 0.87
CA SER A 14 11.62 -25.21 0.04
C SER A 14 10.97 -23.85 0.34
N VAL A 15 11.63 -23.04 1.15
CA VAL A 15 11.33 -21.61 1.23
C VAL A 15 11.69 -21.04 -0.14
N ALA A 16 10.69 -20.89 -1.01
CA ALA A 16 10.88 -20.18 -2.27
C ALA A 16 11.35 -18.76 -1.92
N SER A 17 12.62 -18.48 -2.15
CA SER A 17 13.13 -17.11 -2.00
C SER A 17 12.35 -16.24 -2.97
N ALA A 18 11.61 -15.28 -2.44
CA ALA A 18 10.88 -14.33 -3.28
C ALA A 18 11.90 -13.63 -4.19
N GLN A 19 11.74 -13.81 -5.51
CA GLN A 19 12.63 -13.19 -6.49
C GLN A 19 12.49 -11.68 -6.38
N THR A 20 13.59 -11.00 -6.03
CA THR A 20 13.64 -9.53 -5.99
C THR A 20 13.65 -8.99 -7.42
N ASN A 21 12.64 -8.24 -7.78
CA ASN A 21 12.50 -7.61 -9.10
C ASN A 21 12.76 -6.11 -8.99
N ILE A 22 13.12 -5.45 -10.09
CA ILE A 22 13.30 -4.00 -10.17
C ILE A 22 12.42 -3.43 -11.28
N LEU A 23 11.75 -2.33 -11.00
CA LEU A 23 10.92 -1.55 -11.93
C LEU A 23 10.96 -0.08 -11.53
N ALA A 24 11.15 0.82 -12.48
CA ALA A 24 11.33 2.26 -12.21
C ALA A 24 12.40 2.57 -11.13
N GLY A 25 13.45 1.75 -11.02
CA GLY A 25 14.48 1.87 -9.99
C GLY A 25 14.06 1.41 -8.58
N LEU A 26 12.82 0.94 -8.40
CA LEU A 26 12.32 0.40 -7.12
C LEU A 26 12.32 -1.12 -7.15
N THR A 27 12.83 -1.73 -6.07
CA THR A 27 12.70 -3.17 -5.87
C THR A 27 11.29 -3.53 -5.41
N TYR A 28 10.82 -4.71 -5.79
CA TYR A 28 9.50 -5.18 -5.38
C TYR A 28 9.42 -6.70 -5.29
N LEU A 29 8.44 -7.17 -4.52
CA LEU A 29 8.01 -8.55 -4.43
C LEU A 29 6.71 -8.72 -5.18
N VAL A 30 6.47 -9.90 -5.73
CA VAL A 30 5.24 -10.19 -6.48
C VAL A 30 4.66 -11.54 -6.09
N LYS A 31 3.34 -11.58 -5.89
CA LYS A 31 2.52 -12.78 -5.84
C LYS A 31 1.62 -12.78 -7.06
N GLU A 32 1.76 -13.81 -7.88
CA GLU A 32 0.92 -14.00 -9.06
C GLU A 32 -0.52 -14.37 -8.69
N PRO A 33 -1.51 -14.00 -9.50
CA PRO A 33 -2.89 -14.42 -9.30
C PRO A 33 -3.01 -15.95 -9.42
N VAL A 34 -3.98 -16.54 -8.71
CA VAL A 34 -4.21 -18.00 -8.78
C VAL A 34 -4.68 -18.40 -10.18
N THR A 35 -5.62 -17.66 -10.76
CA THR A 35 -6.02 -17.83 -12.15
C THR A 35 -5.17 -16.88 -12.99
N LYS A 36 -4.25 -17.43 -13.77
CA LYS A 36 -3.38 -16.64 -14.65
C LYS A 36 -4.22 -16.04 -15.77
N THR A 37 -4.41 -14.73 -15.73
CA THR A 37 -4.93 -13.92 -16.83
C THR A 37 -3.89 -12.89 -17.19
N ASP A 38 -3.75 -12.59 -18.47
CA ASP A 38 -2.74 -11.63 -18.94
C ASP A 38 -2.99 -10.21 -18.42
N ASP A 39 -4.25 -9.89 -18.06
CA ASP A 39 -4.73 -8.58 -17.63
C ASP A 39 -5.14 -8.53 -16.14
N ALA A 40 -4.67 -9.46 -15.32
CA ALA A 40 -4.99 -9.51 -13.89
C ALA A 40 -4.82 -8.13 -13.23
N PRO A 41 -5.79 -7.67 -12.41
CA PRO A 41 -5.67 -6.38 -11.73
C PRO A 41 -4.47 -6.36 -10.80
N LEU A 42 -3.77 -5.23 -10.75
CA LEU A 42 -2.60 -5.02 -9.90
C LEU A 42 -3.04 -4.44 -8.56
N LEU A 43 -2.65 -5.07 -7.46
CA LEU A 43 -2.71 -4.50 -6.11
C LEU A 43 -1.29 -4.14 -5.69
N ILE A 44 -0.96 -2.86 -5.73
CA ILE A 44 0.36 -2.33 -5.37
C ILE A 44 0.33 -1.87 -3.92
N MET A 45 1.19 -2.46 -3.10
CA MET A 45 1.27 -2.25 -1.67
C MET A 45 2.45 -1.36 -1.32
N LEU A 46 2.22 -0.32 -0.50
CA LEU A 46 3.19 0.68 -0.08
C LEU A 46 3.33 0.66 1.44
N HIS A 47 4.49 0.28 1.95
CA HIS A 47 4.76 0.11 3.38
C HIS A 47 4.93 1.45 4.13
N GLY A 48 4.89 1.40 5.48
CA GLY A 48 5.09 2.53 6.36
C GLY A 48 6.56 2.92 6.54
N TYR A 49 6.80 4.06 7.21
CA TYR A 49 8.13 4.55 7.59
C TYR A 49 8.86 3.52 8.46
N GLY A 50 10.12 3.26 8.15
CA GLY A 50 10.95 2.33 8.92
C GLY A 50 10.71 0.84 8.63
N SER A 51 9.72 0.51 7.82
CA SER A 51 9.36 -0.84 7.38
C SER A 51 10.03 -1.18 6.03
N ASN A 52 9.54 -2.20 5.35
CA ASN A 52 10.08 -2.71 4.10
C ASN A 52 9.00 -3.43 3.28
N ALA A 53 9.33 -3.79 2.03
CA ALA A 53 8.41 -4.50 1.15
C ALA A 53 8.02 -5.88 1.69
N GLN A 54 8.93 -6.57 2.39
CA GLN A 54 8.68 -7.92 2.90
C GLN A 54 7.64 -7.94 4.02
N ASP A 55 7.66 -6.94 4.92
CA ASP A 55 6.71 -6.83 6.03
C ASP A 55 5.27 -6.74 5.51
N LEU A 56 5.00 -5.81 4.59
CA LEU A 56 3.66 -5.64 4.05
C LEU A 56 3.27 -6.80 3.10
N PHE A 57 4.24 -7.42 2.43
CA PHE A 57 4.02 -8.59 1.57
C PHE A 57 3.46 -9.79 2.34
N GLY A 58 3.65 -9.85 3.65
CA GLY A 58 3.00 -10.84 4.52
C GLY A 58 1.49 -10.87 4.38
N LEU A 59 0.85 -9.74 4.03
CA LEU A 59 -0.58 -9.66 3.77
C LEU A 59 -1.00 -10.22 2.39
N ALA A 60 -0.06 -10.38 1.47
CA ALA A 60 -0.38 -10.80 0.10
C ALA A 60 -1.11 -12.15 0.02
N GLN A 61 -0.84 -13.06 0.98
CA GLN A 61 -1.48 -14.38 1.04
C GLN A 61 -3.00 -14.29 1.26
N PHE A 62 -3.48 -13.24 1.91
CA PHE A 62 -4.90 -13.04 2.22
C PHE A 62 -5.64 -12.31 1.10
N MET A 63 -4.92 -11.56 0.24
CA MET A 63 -5.54 -10.75 -0.81
C MET A 63 -6.28 -11.62 -1.82
N PRO A 64 -7.42 -11.11 -2.38
CA PRO A 64 -8.24 -11.86 -3.32
C PRO A 64 -7.42 -12.46 -4.46
N SER A 65 -7.70 -13.72 -4.76
CA SER A 65 -6.87 -14.57 -5.64
C SER A 65 -6.71 -14.07 -7.07
N ARG A 66 -7.60 -13.17 -7.52
CA ARG A 66 -7.56 -12.57 -8.85
C ARG A 66 -6.49 -11.48 -9.00
N PHE A 67 -6.02 -10.88 -7.89
CA PHE A 67 -5.00 -9.83 -7.95
C PHE A 67 -3.60 -10.39 -8.15
N ARG A 68 -2.84 -9.72 -9.01
CA ARG A 68 -1.39 -9.73 -8.91
C ARG A 68 -1.01 -8.74 -7.82
N VAL A 69 -0.49 -9.26 -6.71
CA VAL A 69 -0.12 -8.45 -5.55
C VAL A 69 1.36 -8.09 -5.63
N ILE A 70 1.66 -6.81 -5.58
CA ILE A 70 3.03 -6.27 -5.71
C ILE A 70 3.32 -5.43 -4.49
N SER A 71 4.35 -5.79 -3.71
CA SER A 71 4.81 -4.99 -2.57
C SER A 71 6.10 -4.26 -2.95
N VAL A 72 6.08 -2.94 -2.90
CA VAL A 72 7.15 -2.07 -3.39
C VAL A 72 8.01 -1.59 -2.23
N GLN A 73 9.33 -1.69 -2.40
CA GLN A 73 10.32 -1.15 -1.48
C GLN A 73 10.49 0.35 -1.68
N ALA A 74 10.34 1.12 -0.61
CA ALA A 74 10.61 2.56 -0.63
C ALA A 74 12.09 2.86 -0.95
N PRO A 75 12.40 4.00 -1.60
CA PRO A 75 13.73 4.27 -2.16
C PRO A 75 14.79 4.65 -1.13
N ILE A 76 14.40 5.17 0.03
CA ILE A 76 15.32 5.72 1.02
C ILE A 76 15.64 4.66 2.08
N THR A 77 16.92 4.29 2.19
CA THR A 77 17.40 3.39 3.24
C THR A 77 17.67 4.17 4.52
N LEU A 78 16.98 3.86 5.61
CA LEU A 78 17.21 4.44 6.94
C LEU A 78 18.23 3.62 7.72
N ALA A 79 18.11 2.30 7.65
CA ALA A 79 19.01 1.30 8.23
C ALA A 79 18.85 -0.03 7.49
N LYS A 80 19.61 -1.05 7.88
CA LYS A 80 19.47 -2.41 7.32
C LYS A 80 18.04 -2.91 7.54
N GLY A 81 17.30 -3.15 6.45
CA GLY A 81 15.91 -3.63 6.50
C GLY A 81 14.86 -2.57 6.84
N SER A 82 15.23 -1.30 6.92
CA SER A 82 14.36 -0.18 7.29
C SER A 82 14.43 0.90 6.23
N TYR A 83 13.26 1.26 5.66
CA TYR A 83 13.16 2.15 4.50
C TYR A 83 12.07 3.18 4.66
N ALA A 84 12.11 4.23 3.85
CA ALA A 84 11.14 5.31 3.86
C ALA A 84 10.88 5.89 2.47
N TRP A 85 9.69 6.46 2.28
CA TRP A 85 9.34 7.23 1.09
C TRP A 85 9.93 8.65 1.16
N TYR A 86 10.04 9.20 2.35
CA TYR A 86 10.71 10.47 2.66
C TYR A 86 11.15 10.48 4.12
N HIS A 87 12.19 11.26 4.44
CA HIS A 87 12.68 11.36 5.80
C HIS A 87 11.69 12.10 6.72
N LEU A 88 11.72 11.72 8.00
CA LEU A 88 11.04 12.41 9.09
C LEU A 88 12.09 12.93 10.07
N ASP A 89 12.08 14.24 10.33
CA ASP A 89 12.83 14.84 11.42
C ASP A 89 11.95 14.88 12.69
N MET A 90 12.37 14.13 13.69
CA MET A 90 11.68 13.99 14.98
C MET A 90 12.23 14.92 16.06
N SER A 91 13.23 15.74 15.76
CA SER A 91 13.97 16.55 16.76
C SER A 91 13.12 17.62 17.44
N GLY A 92 12.03 18.06 16.82
CA GLY A 92 11.17 19.17 17.29
C GLY A 92 9.87 18.75 18.01
N GLY A 93 9.74 17.50 18.48
CA GLY A 93 8.53 16.99 19.16
C GLY A 93 7.35 16.73 18.24
N LYS A 94 7.32 17.30 17.03
CA LYS A 94 6.38 16.96 15.96
C LYS A 94 7.17 16.57 14.71
N PRO A 95 6.76 15.50 14.01
CA PRO A 95 7.44 15.08 12.78
C PRO A 95 7.43 16.18 11.74
N LYS A 96 8.62 16.57 11.26
CA LYS A 96 8.79 17.44 10.10
C LYS A 96 9.25 16.60 8.91
N TYR A 97 8.92 17.02 7.71
CA TYR A 97 9.33 16.36 6.47
C TYR A 97 9.63 17.40 5.40
N THR A 98 10.45 17.03 4.44
CA THR A 98 10.73 17.85 3.26
C THR A 98 9.81 17.42 2.12
N TYR A 99 8.90 18.29 1.72
CA TYR A 99 7.91 17.98 0.68
C TYR A 99 8.55 17.54 -0.66
N SER A 100 9.72 18.10 -1.00
CA SER A 100 10.41 17.69 -2.24
C SER A 100 10.79 16.21 -2.26
N GLU A 101 11.13 15.58 -1.13
CA GLU A 101 11.37 14.14 -1.05
C GLU A 101 10.07 13.33 -1.23
N ALA A 102 8.99 13.76 -0.58
CA ALA A 102 7.69 13.15 -0.75
C ALA A 102 7.22 13.24 -2.22
N GLU A 103 7.45 14.37 -2.86
CA GLU A 103 7.13 14.59 -4.28
C GLU A 103 7.99 13.74 -5.22
N GLN A 104 9.27 13.54 -4.92
CA GLN A 104 10.14 12.62 -5.65
C GLN A 104 9.62 11.18 -5.55
N SER A 105 9.29 10.72 -4.36
CA SER A 105 8.72 9.38 -4.16
C SER A 105 7.36 9.22 -4.83
N ARG A 106 6.51 10.25 -4.82
CA ARG A 106 5.25 10.25 -5.58
C ARG A 106 5.49 10.03 -7.07
N LYS A 107 6.48 10.73 -7.65
CA LYS A 107 6.87 10.58 -9.06
C LYS A 107 7.40 9.18 -9.35
N LEU A 108 8.24 8.63 -8.49
CA LEU A 108 8.75 7.25 -8.62
C LEU A 108 7.62 6.23 -8.57
N ILE A 109 6.66 6.36 -7.64
CA ILE A 109 5.50 5.47 -7.57
C ILE A 109 4.64 5.60 -8.84
N ALA A 110 4.41 6.83 -9.32
CA ALA A 110 3.65 7.06 -10.54
C ALA A 110 4.33 6.46 -11.79
N GLN A 111 5.65 6.50 -11.86
CA GLN A 111 6.45 5.83 -12.89
C GLN A 111 6.38 4.31 -12.73
N PHE A 112 6.55 3.79 -11.51
CA PHE A 112 6.41 2.36 -11.22
C PHE A 112 5.05 1.83 -11.69
N ILE A 113 3.95 2.54 -11.41
CA ILE A 113 2.61 2.19 -11.88
C ILE A 113 2.56 2.11 -13.41
N ALA A 114 3.13 3.09 -14.11
CA ALA A 114 3.13 3.11 -15.57
C ALA A 114 3.89 1.91 -16.16
N GLU A 115 5.08 1.62 -15.65
CA GLU A 115 5.90 0.48 -16.08
C GLU A 115 5.27 -0.86 -15.68
N ALA A 116 4.64 -0.96 -14.49
CA ALA A 116 3.92 -2.17 -14.06
C ALA A 116 2.73 -2.48 -14.97
N LYS A 117 1.97 -1.45 -15.38
CA LYS A 117 0.87 -1.61 -16.34
C LYS A 117 1.35 -2.21 -17.66
N LEU A 118 2.49 -1.76 -18.17
CA LEU A 118 3.09 -2.29 -19.40
C LEU A 118 3.61 -3.71 -19.21
N LYS A 119 4.40 -3.94 -18.15
CA LYS A 119 5.02 -5.24 -17.86
C LYS A 119 3.97 -6.35 -17.67
N PHE A 120 2.91 -6.05 -16.94
CA PHE A 120 1.87 -7.02 -16.56
C PHE A 120 0.60 -6.90 -17.43
N LYS A 121 0.63 -6.08 -18.49
CA LYS A 121 -0.48 -5.86 -19.42
C LYS A 121 -1.82 -5.53 -18.75
N SER A 122 -1.80 -4.86 -17.58
CA SER A 122 -2.98 -4.56 -16.79
C SER A 122 -3.29 -3.09 -16.79
N ASN A 123 -4.57 -2.74 -16.99
CA ASN A 123 -5.09 -1.38 -16.89
C ASN A 123 -5.81 -1.09 -15.57
N GLN A 124 -5.94 -2.09 -14.69
CA GLN A 124 -6.59 -1.98 -13.40
C GLN A 124 -5.54 -1.96 -12.29
N VAL A 125 -5.29 -0.77 -11.73
CA VAL A 125 -4.33 -0.58 -10.65
C VAL A 125 -5.05 -0.11 -9.40
N HIS A 126 -4.78 -0.81 -8.31
CA HIS A 126 -5.27 -0.52 -6.97
C HIS A 126 -4.07 -0.31 -6.06
N LEU A 127 -4.09 0.71 -5.19
CA LEU A 127 -3.05 0.90 -4.18
C LEU A 127 -3.57 0.46 -2.82
N LEU A 128 -2.70 -0.13 -2.02
CA LEU A 128 -2.91 -0.34 -0.60
C LEU A 128 -1.70 0.23 0.13
N GLY A 129 -1.91 1.21 0.98
CA GLY A 129 -0.84 1.83 1.74
C GLY A 129 -1.12 1.84 3.24
N PHE A 130 -0.08 1.61 4.03
CA PHE A 130 -0.13 1.77 5.47
C PHE A 130 0.77 2.94 5.90
N SER A 131 0.27 3.79 6.81
CA SER A 131 1.02 4.90 7.41
C SER A 131 1.62 5.81 6.33
N GLN A 132 2.96 5.93 6.22
CA GLN A 132 3.61 6.70 5.17
C GLN A 132 3.25 6.21 3.76
N GLY A 133 3.03 4.90 3.56
CA GLY A 133 2.55 4.34 2.30
C GLY A 133 1.11 4.78 1.96
N ALA A 134 0.24 4.96 2.97
CA ALA A 134 -1.10 5.53 2.77
C ALA A 134 -1.03 7.00 2.36
N ILE A 135 -0.11 7.77 2.96
CA ILE A 135 0.18 9.17 2.58
C ILE A 135 0.59 9.24 1.10
N MET A 136 1.46 8.32 0.67
CA MET A 136 1.89 8.25 -0.74
C MET A 136 0.76 7.80 -1.66
N SER A 137 -0.11 6.89 -1.22
CA SER A 137 -1.30 6.47 -1.98
C SER A 137 -2.26 7.64 -2.24
N TYR A 138 -2.55 8.45 -1.22
CA TYR A 138 -3.30 9.70 -1.40
C TYR A 138 -2.59 10.65 -2.36
N SER A 139 -1.27 10.83 -2.19
CA SER A 139 -0.49 11.74 -3.01
C SER A 139 -0.57 11.40 -4.49
N VAL A 140 -0.45 10.11 -4.85
CA VAL A 140 -0.61 9.66 -6.25
C VAL A 140 -2.05 9.80 -6.70
N ALA A 141 -3.01 9.26 -5.95
CA ALA A 141 -4.40 9.15 -6.39
C ALA A 141 -5.09 10.53 -6.54
N PHE A 142 -4.76 11.49 -5.68
CA PHE A 142 -5.40 12.81 -5.74
C PHE A 142 -4.73 13.78 -6.72
N THR A 143 -3.47 13.52 -7.11
CA THR A 143 -2.79 14.35 -8.11
C THR A 143 -2.80 13.74 -9.51
N GLN A 144 -2.96 12.42 -9.64
CA GLN A 144 -2.98 11.67 -10.89
C GLN A 144 -4.04 10.55 -10.85
N PRO A 145 -5.34 10.88 -10.67
CA PRO A 145 -6.40 9.90 -10.44
C PRO A 145 -6.60 8.92 -11.60
N GLU A 146 -6.20 9.29 -12.81
CA GLU A 146 -6.27 8.44 -14.00
C GLU A 146 -5.34 7.22 -13.95
N LYS A 147 -4.35 7.22 -13.04
CA LYS A 147 -3.39 6.12 -12.88
C LYS A 147 -3.94 4.95 -12.08
N VAL A 148 -4.94 5.18 -11.22
CA VAL A 148 -5.43 4.18 -10.27
C VAL A 148 -6.96 4.11 -10.26
N LYS A 149 -7.49 2.92 -10.00
CA LYS A 149 -8.94 2.68 -9.85
C LYS A 149 -9.41 2.86 -8.42
N SER A 150 -8.55 2.51 -7.48
CA SER A 150 -8.86 2.65 -6.05
C SER A 150 -7.62 2.80 -5.20
N ILE A 151 -7.82 3.32 -4.00
CA ILE A 151 -6.83 3.27 -2.91
C ILE A 151 -7.45 2.72 -1.63
N THR A 152 -6.68 1.93 -0.91
CA THR A 152 -6.91 1.50 0.47
C THR A 152 -5.87 2.22 1.32
N ALA A 153 -6.27 3.22 2.08
CA ALA A 153 -5.40 4.08 2.86
C ALA A 153 -5.62 3.82 4.35
N LEU A 154 -4.63 3.19 4.99
CA LEU A 154 -4.69 2.70 6.36
C LEU A 154 -3.81 3.55 7.26
N SER A 155 -4.37 4.11 8.33
CA SER A 155 -3.66 4.94 9.32
C SER A 155 -2.76 6.00 8.67
N GLY A 156 -3.28 6.72 7.65
CA GLY A 156 -2.56 7.73 6.90
C GLY A 156 -3.12 9.14 7.06
N ARG A 157 -2.54 10.09 6.34
CA ARG A 157 -3.04 11.45 6.21
C ARG A 157 -2.86 11.99 4.79
N VAL A 158 -3.62 12.99 4.40
CA VAL A 158 -3.37 13.76 3.18
C VAL A 158 -2.38 14.87 3.49
N LEU A 159 -1.28 14.98 2.72
CA LEU A 159 -0.35 16.09 2.88
C LEU A 159 -1.03 17.41 2.49
N GLN A 160 -0.72 18.49 3.20
CA GLN A 160 -1.32 19.80 2.94
C GLN A 160 -1.04 20.27 1.50
N GLU A 161 0.18 20.09 1.01
CA GLU A 161 0.61 20.46 -0.33
C GLU A 161 -0.18 19.67 -1.41
N VAL A 162 -0.48 18.40 -1.13
CA VAL A 162 -1.35 17.59 -1.98
C VAL A 162 -2.77 18.14 -1.93
N SER A 163 -3.33 18.34 -0.73
CA SER A 163 -4.70 18.81 -0.53
C SER A 163 -4.98 20.15 -1.26
N THR A 164 -4.01 21.05 -1.28
CA THR A 164 -4.11 22.37 -1.97
C THR A 164 -3.91 22.29 -3.48
N SER A 165 -3.29 21.22 -3.98
CA SER A 165 -3.00 21.03 -5.40
C SER A 165 -4.05 20.19 -6.15
N ILE A 166 -5.04 19.61 -5.45
CA ILE A 166 -6.06 18.74 -6.05
C ILE A 166 -6.89 19.51 -7.07
N LYS A 167 -6.98 18.96 -8.29
CA LYS A 167 -7.86 19.45 -9.35
C LYS A 167 -9.01 18.47 -9.55
N THR A 168 -10.24 18.98 -9.50
CA THR A 168 -11.41 18.15 -9.76
C THR A 168 -11.40 17.65 -11.21
N SER A 169 -11.65 16.35 -11.39
CA SER A 169 -11.72 15.70 -12.69
C SER A 169 -12.71 14.54 -12.66
N VAL A 170 -13.15 14.08 -13.83
CA VAL A 170 -14.00 12.88 -13.95
C VAL A 170 -13.29 11.64 -13.37
N ALA A 171 -11.98 11.49 -13.62
CA ALA A 171 -11.20 10.38 -13.08
C ALA A 171 -11.19 10.39 -11.57
N LEU A 172 -11.07 11.58 -10.93
CA LEU A 172 -11.12 11.72 -9.49
C LEU A 172 -12.48 11.32 -8.90
N GLN A 173 -13.59 11.71 -9.56
CA GLN A 173 -14.94 11.34 -9.10
C GLN A 173 -15.24 9.83 -9.26
N GLN A 174 -14.54 9.16 -10.16
CA GLN A 174 -14.65 7.70 -10.33
C GLN A 174 -13.77 6.91 -9.36
N LEU A 175 -12.81 7.58 -8.70
CA LEU A 175 -11.90 6.96 -7.75
C LEU A 175 -12.68 6.36 -6.58
N LYS A 176 -12.37 5.09 -6.25
CA LYS A 176 -12.88 4.44 -5.04
C LYS A 176 -11.83 4.53 -3.94
N VAL A 177 -12.23 4.95 -2.76
CA VAL A 177 -11.33 5.16 -1.61
C VAL A 177 -11.85 4.41 -0.40
N PHE A 178 -11.01 3.52 0.15
CA PHE A 178 -11.20 2.97 1.48
C PHE A 178 -10.25 3.69 2.44
N VAL A 179 -10.78 4.17 3.55
CA VAL A 179 -10.01 4.79 4.63
C VAL A 179 -10.29 4.03 5.91
N GLY A 180 -9.27 3.38 6.46
CA GLY A 180 -9.29 2.75 7.77
C GLY A 180 -8.36 3.50 8.73
N HIS A 181 -8.81 3.71 10.00
CA HIS A 181 -7.98 4.43 10.97
C HIS A 181 -8.27 3.99 12.41
N GLY A 182 -7.21 3.85 13.20
CA GLY A 182 -7.31 3.52 14.62
C GLY A 182 -7.82 4.69 15.48
N THR A 183 -8.80 4.44 16.34
CA THR A 183 -9.36 5.49 17.22
C THR A 183 -8.39 5.91 18.33
N THR A 184 -7.40 5.06 18.65
CA THR A 184 -6.36 5.31 19.65
C THR A 184 -4.97 5.39 19.03
N ASP A 185 -4.88 5.73 17.71
CA ASP A 185 -3.62 5.92 17.01
C ASP A 185 -2.85 7.10 17.59
N ASN A 186 -1.71 6.81 18.23
CA ASN A 186 -0.83 7.79 18.86
C ASN A 186 0.30 8.28 17.94
N VAL A 187 0.44 7.68 16.75
CA VAL A 187 1.45 8.07 15.75
C VAL A 187 0.86 9.07 14.77
N LEU A 188 -0.28 8.71 14.17
CA LEU A 188 -1.09 9.59 13.34
C LEU A 188 -2.51 9.65 13.93
N PRO A 189 -2.83 10.64 14.77
CA PRO A 189 -4.14 10.75 15.43
C PRO A 189 -5.33 10.63 14.48
N ILE A 190 -6.43 10.06 14.97
CA ILE A 190 -7.69 9.83 14.23
C ILE A 190 -8.21 11.07 13.48
N THR A 191 -7.82 12.27 13.94
CA THR A 191 -8.17 13.52 13.26
C THR A 191 -7.72 13.54 11.81
N TYR A 192 -6.59 12.90 11.47
CA TYR A 192 -6.11 12.78 10.08
C TYR A 192 -7.01 11.87 9.23
N GLY A 193 -7.56 10.81 9.80
CA GLY A 193 -8.58 9.98 9.15
C GLY A 193 -9.85 10.78 8.85
N LYS A 194 -10.31 11.58 9.82
CA LYS A 194 -11.47 12.48 9.68
C LYS A 194 -11.23 13.59 8.65
N GLU A 195 -10.02 14.16 8.61
CA GLU A 195 -9.62 15.10 7.56
C GLU A 195 -9.64 14.46 6.17
N ALA A 196 -9.12 13.24 6.03
CA ALA A 196 -9.16 12.49 4.78
C ALA A 196 -10.60 12.21 4.35
N GLN A 197 -11.49 11.83 5.28
CA GLN A 197 -12.92 11.67 5.05
C GLN A 197 -13.56 12.98 4.51
N ALA A 198 -13.28 14.10 5.16
CA ALA A 198 -13.81 15.40 4.74
C ALA A 198 -13.32 15.80 3.34
N ILE A 199 -12.03 15.56 3.03
CA ILE A 199 -11.46 15.80 1.70
C ILE A 199 -12.17 14.92 0.66
N CYS A 200 -12.28 13.62 0.89
CA CYS A 200 -12.94 12.67 -0.02
C CYS A 200 -14.41 13.06 -0.27
N THR A 201 -15.14 13.45 0.76
CA THR A 201 -16.54 13.91 0.66
C THR A 201 -16.64 15.17 -0.21
N ARG A 202 -15.78 16.17 0.03
CA ARG A 202 -15.70 17.40 -0.78
C ARG A 202 -15.39 17.11 -2.26
N LEU A 203 -14.51 16.15 -2.51
CA LEU A 203 -14.10 15.74 -3.86
C LEU A 203 -15.14 14.83 -4.55
N LYS A 204 -16.17 14.39 -3.84
CA LYS A 204 -17.22 13.49 -4.33
C LYS A 204 -16.67 12.15 -4.86
N VAL A 205 -15.57 11.65 -4.27
CA VAL A 205 -15.06 10.31 -4.55
C VAL A 205 -15.94 9.25 -3.89
N LYS A 206 -15.88 8.01 -4.39
CA LYS A 206 -16.63 6.89 -3.80
C LYS A 206 -15.90 6.42 -2.55
N LEU A 207 -16.31 6.93 -1.38
CA LEU A 207 -15.64 6.71 -0.10
C LEU A 207 -16.30 5.59 0.73
N THR A 208 -15.48 4.69 1.28
CA THR A 208 -15.75 3.86 2.44
C THR A 208 -14.82 4.33 3.56
N TYR A 209 -15.37 4.75 4.70
CA TYR A 209 -14.62 5.24 5.86
C TYR A 209 -14.99 4.43 7.09
N THR A 210 -14.00 3.88 7.79
CA THR A 210 -14.21 3.09 9.01
C THR A 210 -13.17 3.43 10.07
N GLU A 211 -13.63 3.61 11.30
CA GLU A 211 -12.79 3.77 12.49
C GLU A 211 -12.73 2.43 13.25
N TYR A 212 -11.52 2.06 13.72
CA TYR A 212 -11.31 0.80 14.43
C TYR A 212 -10.79 1.04 15.84
N PRO A 213 -11.20 0.24 16.85
CA PRO A 213 -10.68 0.34 18.21
C PRO A 213 -9.28 -0.27 18.31
N MET A 214 -8.29 0.42 17.70
CA MET A 214 -6.89 0.00 17.64
C MET A 214 -5.96 1.21 17.62
N GLY A 215 -4.66 0.97 17.80
CA GLY A 215 -3.59 1.95 17.68
C GLY A 215 -3.13 2.15 16.24
N HIS A 216 -1.80 2.36 16.05
CA HIS A 216 -1.17 2.51 14.73
C HIS A 216 -0.79 1.14 14.15
N GLU A 217 -1.76 0.38 13.72
CA GLU A 217 -1.62 -1.00 13.26
C GLU A 217 -2.71 -1.36 12.26
N ILE A 218 -2.63 -2.56 11.69
CA ILE A 218 -3.71 -3.21 10.92
C ILE A 218 -4.18 -4.40 11.75
N ASN A 219 -5.41 -4.36 12.27
CA ASN A 219 -5.98 -5.47 13.01
C ASN A 219 -6.80 -6.42 12.11
N GLN A 220 -7.22 -7.55 12.65
CA GLN A 220 -7.95 -8.56 11.90
C GLN A 220 -9.31 -8.05 11.37
N THR A 221 -9.99 -7.19 12.12
CA THR A 221 -11.30 -6.62 11.70
C THR A 221 -11.11 -5.72 10.48
N GLU A 222 -10.15 -4.80 10.53
CA GLU A 222 -9.81 -3.93 9.40
C GLU A 222 -9.39 -4.76 8.17
N LEU A 223 -8.54 -5.79 8.38
CA LEU A 223 -8.13 -6.67 7.29
C LEU A 223 -9.33 -7.36 6.64
N ASN A 224 -10.27 -7.89 7.42
CA ASN A 224 -11.48 -8.53 6.90
C ASN A 224 -12.32 -7.56 6.07
N ASP A 225 -12.52 -6.33 6.54
CA ASP A 225 -13.27 -5.29 5.81
C ASP A 225 -12.58 -4.92 4.50
N ILE A 226 -11.24 -4.81 4.49
CA ILE A 226 -10.44 -4.59 3.28
C ILE A 226 -10.65 -5.70 2.26
N LEU A 227 -10.63 -6.97 2.71
CA LEU A 227 -10.81 -8.12 1.82
C LEU A 227 -12.20 -8.12 1.17
N VAL A 228 -13.25 -7.87 1.96
CA VAL A 228 -14.62 -7.74 1.45
C VAL A 228 -14.72 -6.56 0.47
N TRP A 229 -14.09 -5.43 0.79
CA TRP A 229 -14.12 -4.25 -0.07
C TRP A 229 -13.38 -4.50 -1.40
N LEU A 230 -12.21 -5.14 -1.36
CA LEU A 230 -11.45 -5.49 -2.54
C LEU A 230 -12.17 -6.53 -3.41
N ASP A 231 -12.90 -7.48 -2.83
CA ASP A 231 -13.65 -8.48 -3.58
C ASP A 231 -14.79 -7.86 -4.40
N ASN A 232 -15.32 -6.73 -3.97
CA ASN A 232 -16.38 -5.98 -4.65
C ASN A 232 -15.87 -4.94 -5.67
N MET A 233 -14.59 -5.03 -6.10
CA MET A 233 -13.96 -4.11 -7.07
C MET A 233 -14.14 -4.55 -8.52
#